data_7117e21870aa8915ea780d514f65b9f8
#
_entry.id   7117e21870aa8915ea780d514f65b9f8
#
_cell.length_a   1.000
_cell.length_b   1.000
_cell.length_c   1.000
_cell.angle_alpha   90.00
_cell.angle_beta   90.00
_cell.angle_gamma   90.00
#
_symmetry.space_group_name_H-M   'P 1'
#
loop_
_entity.id
_entity.type
_entity.pdbx_description
1 polymer ?
#
loop_
_entity_poly.entity_id
_entity_poly.type
_entity_poly.pdbx_seq_one_letter_code
_entity_poly.pdbx_strand_id
1 'polypeptide(L)'
;NKNTGNSYVLVGFDVAGAPCSLPTTGGADLASLSFVVTGTFKGPDTISAYPITSAWNASTVTWNTMPTFSSTPDFTFSGAATYVFTVTATVDSGIKNGFYGWMLVDTTGTNNATTTIAGHASAQPPSMLLDYEK
;
A
#
# COMPACT_ATOMS: atom_id res chain seq x y z
N ASN A 1 -25.92 2.63 14.60
CA ASN A 1 -24.64 2.34 15.28
C ASN A 1 -23.53 2.97 14.45
N LYS A 2 -23.01 4.08 14.94
CA LYS A 2 -21.81 4.68 14.37
C LYS A 2 -20.65 3.74 14.65
N ASN A 3 -20.26 2.98 13.66
CA ASN A 3 -19.03 2.22 13.72
C ASN A 3 -17.89 3.24 13.64
N THR A 4 -17.36 3.62 14.78
CA THR A 4 -16.10 4.38 14.89
C THR A 4 -14.91 3.45 14.64
N GLY A 5 -15.07 2.47 13.75
CA GLY A 5 -14.05 1.51 13.41
C GLY A 5 -13.04 2.14 12.45
N ASN A 6 -11.78 2.09 12.80
CA ASN A 6 -10.71 2.36 11.86
C ASN A 6 -10.84 1.40 10.66
N SER A 7 -10.85 1.94 9.46
CA SER A 7 -10.81 1.13 8.24
C SER A 7 -9.37 1.06 7.77
N TYR A 8 -8.91 -0.15 7.50
CA TYR A 8 -7.60 -0.38 6.91
C TYR A 8 -7.76 -0.88 5.48
N VAL A 9 -6.89 -0.41 4.59
CA VAL A 9 -6.79 -0.90 3.23
C VAL A 9 -5.43 -1.55 3.06
N LEU A 10 -5.41 -2.78 2.55
CA LEU A 10 -4.18 -3.50 2.26
C LEU A 10 -3.93 -3.46 0.75
N VAL A 11 -2.73 -3.06 0.38
CA VAL A 11 -2.27 -3.02 -1.01
C VAL A 11 -1.03 -3.90 -1.13
N GLY A 12 -1.14 -4.97 -1.90
CA GLY A 12 -0.05 -5.90 -2.15
C GLY A 12 0.15 -6.14 -3.64
N PHE A 13 1.37 -6.55 -4.00
CA PHE A 13 1.75 -6.94 -5.35
C PHE A 13 2.47 -8.27 -5.30
N ASP A 14 2.17 -9.14 -6.25
CA ASP A 14 2.89 -10.39 -6.41
C ASP A 14 4.19 -10.13 -7.21
N VAL A 15 5.26 -9.88 -6.49
CA VAL A 15 6.58 -9.67 -7.10
C VAL A 15 7.23 -10.99 -7.54
N ALA A 16 6.81 -12.12 -6.97
CA ALA A 16 7.30 -13.44 -7.38
C ALA A 16 6.71 -13.88 -8.73
N GLY A 17 5.51 -13.41 -9.05
CA GLY A 17 4.84 -13.63 -10.33
C GLY A 17 5.19 -12.60 -11.41
N ALA A 18 6.17 -11.74 -11.18
CA ALA A 18 6.61 -10.76 -12.16
C ALA A 18 7.08 -11.47 -13.45
N PRO A 19 6.79 -10.90 -14.64
CA PRO A 19 7.12 -11.55 -15.93
C PRO A 19 8.63 -11.68 -16.20
N CYS A 20 9.46 -11.14 -15.33
CA CYS A 20 10.91 -11.28 -15.33
C CYS A 20 11.37 -11.77 -13.96
N SER A 21 12.36 -12.65 -13.93
CA SER A 21 12.99 -13.06 -12.67
C SER A 21 13.71 -11.88 -12.06
N LEU A 22 13.24 -11.45 -10.87
CA LEU A 22 13.93 -10.44 -10.09
C LEU A 22 15.29 -10.99 -9.62
N PRO A 23 16.34 -10.15 -9.62
CA PRO A 23 17.63 -10.59 -9.11
C PRO A 23 17.52 -10.89 -7.61
N THR A 24 17.99 -12.06 -7.20
CA THR A 24 18.00 -12.48 -5.80
C THR A 24 19.06 -11.77 -4.96
N THR A 25 20.01 -11.10 -5.60
CA THR A 25 21.18 -10.48 -4.97
C THR A 25 21.37 -8.99 -5.32
N GLY A 26 20.66 -8.48 -6.30
CA GLY A 26 20.69 -7.06 -6.67
C GLY A 26 19.47 -6.32 -6.12
N GLY A 27 19.65 -5.07 -5.75
CA GLY A 27 18.57 -4.22 -5.31
C GLY A 27 17.73 -3.67 -6.47
N ALA A 28 16.54 -3.19 -6.18
CA ALA A 28 15.82 -2.31 -7.09
C ALA A 28 16.53 -0.96 -7.15
N ASP A 29 16.80 -0.46 -8.36
CA ASP A 29 17.36 0.89 -8.53
C ASP A 29 16.28 1.94 -8.30
N LEU A 30 15.06 1.64 -8.73
CA LEU A 30 13.88 2.48 -8.50
C LEU A 30 12.63 1.61 -8.37
N ALA A 31 11.84 1.87 -7.35
CA ALA A 31 10.48 1.37 -7.25
C ALA A 31 9.51 2.53 -7.02
N SER A 32 8.47 2.60 -7.84
CA SER A 32 7.40 3.60 -7.75
C SER A 32 6.05 2.94 -7.64
N LEU A 33 5.26 3.37 -6.66
CA LEU A 33 3.87 2.96 -6.47
C LEU A 33 2.95 4.06 -6.96
N SER A 34 2.01 3.73 -7.85
CA SER A 34 0.99 4.64 -8.35
C SER A 34 -0.40 4.10 -8.04
N PHE A 35 -1.29 4.98 -7.58
CA PHE A 35 -2.70 4.66 -7.35
C PHE A 35 -3.58 5.90 -7.39
N VAL A 36 -4.88 5.66 -7.59
CA VAL A 36 -5.90 6.72 -7.66
C VAL A 36 -6.73 6.70 -6.40
N VAL A 37 -6.86 7.88 -5.81
CA VAL A 37 -7.70 8.11 -4.63
C VAL A 37 -8.88 8.99 -5.05
N THR A 38 -10.09 8.55 -4.70
CA THR A 38 -11.33 9.28 -4.91
C THR A 38 -12.08 9.39 -3.59
N GLY A 39 -13.05 10.28 -3.53
CA GLY A 39 -13.93 10.40 -2.37
C GLY A 39 -14.13 11.83 -1.91
N THR A 40 -14.92 11.98 -0.87
CA THR A 40 -15.21 13.28 -0.26
C THR A 40 -14.39 13.42 1.00
N PHE A 41 -13.36 14.24 0.93
CA PHE A 41 -12.57 14.61 2.09
C PHE A 41 -13.28 15.76 2.82
N LYS A 42 -13.63 15.55 4.08
CA LYS A 42 -14.20 16.58 4.95
C LYS A 42 -13.17 16.95 6.02
N GLY A 43 -12.18 17.71 5.64
CA GLY A 43 -11.12 18.14 6.55
C GLY A 43 -9.75 17.60 6.17
N PRO A 44 -8.73 17.82 6.98
CA PRO A 44 -7.36 17.41 6.72
C PRO A 44 -7.14 15.93 7.08
N ASP A 45 -7.90 15.01 6.45
CA ASP A 45 -7.68 13.59 6.67
C ASP A 45 -6.32 13.21 6.08
N THR A 46 -5.49 12.58 6.87
CA THR A 46 -4.18 12.08 6.45
C THR A 46 -4.17 10.57 6.51
N ILE A 47 -3.88 9.96 5.37
CA ILE A 47 -3.69 8.52 5.24
C ILE A 47 -2.20 8.24 5.29
N SER A 48 -1.78 7.32 6.15
CA SER A 48 -0.40 6.86 6.25
C SER A 48 -0.28 5.43 5.76
N ALA A 49 0.77 5.16 4.98
CA ALA A 49 1.06 3.85 4.42
C ALA A 49 2.22 3.19 5.17
N TYR A 50 1.94 2.09 5.83
CA TYR A 50 2.91 1.34 6.62
C TYR A 50 3.31 0.05 5.91
N PRO A 51 4.60 -0.24 5.74
CA PRO A 51 5.05 -1.53 5.22
C PRO A 51 4.49 -2.70 6.02
N ILE A 52 3.91 -3.68 5.33
CA ILE A 52 3.45 -4.93 5.95
C ILE A 52 4.66 -5.84 6.16
N THR A 53 4.75 -6.45 7.35
CA THR A 53 5.91 -7.23 7.78
C THR A 53 5.63 -8.73 7.89
N SER A 54 4.40 -9.18 7.66
CA SER A 54 4.02 -10.59 7.64
C SER A 54 3.11 -10.93 6.46
N ALA A 55 3.14 -12.19 6.05
CA ALA A 55 2.31 -12.68 4.94
C ALA A 55 0.82 -12.54 5.25
N TRP A 56 0.04 -12.26 4.20
CA TRP A 56 -1.41 -12.20 4.24
C TRP A 56 -2.01 -12.65 2.91
N ASN A 57 -3.31 -12.92 2.91
CA ASN A 57 -4.03 -13.36 1.72
C ASN A 57 -5.32 -12.55 1.60
N ALA A 58 -5.53 -11.93 0.44
CA ALA A 58 -6.66 -11.03 0.18
C ALA A 58 -8.03 -11.70 0.32
N SER A 59 -8.12 -13.02 0.10
CA SER A 59 -9.37 -13.77 0.20
C SER A 59 -9.71 -14.24 1.62
N THR A 60 -8.75 -14.22 2.55
CA THR A 60 -8.93 -14.77 3.91
C THR A 60 -8.63 -13.78 5.03
N VAL A 61 -8.02 -12.63 4.72
CA VAL A 61 -7.71 -11.62 5.73
C VAL A 61 -9.00 -11.04 6.34
N THR A 62 -9.00 -10.96 7.65
CA THR A 62 -10.08 -10.37 8.46
C THR A 62 -9.47 -9.43 9.48
N TRP A 63 -10.30 -8.72 10.21
CA TRP A 63 -9.83 -7.89 11.33
C TRP A 63 -9.00 -8.67 12.35
N ASN A 64 -9.38 -9.91 12.62
CA ASN A 64 -8.68 -10.78 13.59
C ASN A 64 -7.42 -11.44 13.03
N THR A 65 -7.24 -11.43 11.72
CA THR A 65 -6.10 -12.05 11.02
C THR A 65 -5.28 -11.03 10.24
N MET A 66 -5.36 -9.75 10.63
CA MET A 66 -4.55 -8.71 10.00
C MET A 66 -3.06 -9.02 10.14
N PRO A 67 -2.28 -8.73 9.07
CA PRO A 67 -0.84 -8.86 9.14
C PRO A 67 -0.23 -7.81 10.07
N THR A 68 0.96 -8.10 10.55
CA THR A 68 1.79 -7.12 11.25
C THR A 68 2.36 -6.11 10.26
N PHE A 69 2.64 -4.91 10.72
CA PHE A 69 3.17 -3.82 9.90
C PHE A 69 4.18 -2.97 10.69
N SER A 70 4.99 -2.23 9.96
CA SER A 70 5.99 -1.31 10.54
C SER A 70 5.32 -0.19 11.34
N SER A 71 5.98 0.31 12.36
CA SER A 71 5.54 1.50 13.10
C SER A 71 5.88 2.82 12.39
N THR A 72 6.69 2.78 11.35
CA THR A 72 7.10 3.95 10.57
C THR A 72 6.45 3.88 9.19
N PRO A 73 5.70 4.91 8.76
CA PRO A 73 5.11 4.93 7.44
C PRO A 73 6.17 5.25 6.37
N ASP A 74 5.99 4.67 5.18
CA ASP A 74 6.81 5.01 4.00
C ASP A 74 6.37 6.33 3.37
N PHE A 75 5.07 6.58 3.34
CA PHE A 75 4.50 7.78 2.77
C PHE A 75 3.16 8.13 3.40
N THR A 76 2.75 9.37 3.18
CA THR A 76 1.44 9.90 3.60
C THR A 76 0.80 10.67 2.46
N PHE A 77 -0.52 10.72 2.44
CA PHE A 77 -1.27 11.53 1.48
C PHE A 77 -2.57 12.04 2.07
N SER A 78 -3.12 13.08 1.45
CA SER A 78 -4.40 13.68 1.83
C SER A 78 -5.13 14.17 0.57
N GLY A 79 -6.42 13.90 0.50
CA GLY A 79 -7.26 14.34 -0.61
C GLY A 79 -7.34 13.36 -1.78
N ALA A 80 -8.28 13.66 -2.69
CA ALA A 80 -8.49 12.89 -3.91
C ALA A 80 -7.48 13.32 -4.99
N ALA A 81 -6.68 12.38 -5.47
CA ALA A 81 -5.68 12.62 -6.53
C ALA A 81 -5.17 11.28 -7.10
N THR A 82 -4.41 11.37 -8.17
CA THR A 82 -3.50 10.30 -8.58
C THR A 82 -2.16 10.52 -7.89
N TYR A 83 -1.74 9.53 -7.12
CA TYR A 83 -0.50 9.58 -6.35
C TYR A 83 0.57 8.68 -6.97
N VAL A 84 1.81 9.16 -6.93
CA VAL A 84 3.01 8.38 -7.26
C VAL A 84 4.02 8.58 -6.15
N PHE A 85 4.41 7.48 -5.50
CA PHE A 85 5.39 7.50 -4.41
C PHE A 85 6.59 6.65 -4.74
N THR A 86 7.78 7.15 -4.40
CA THR A 86 9.02 6.36 -4.46
C THR A 86 9.08 5.45 -3.23
N VAL A 87 9.15 4.15 -3.46
CA VAL A 87 9.10 3.10 -2.41
C VAL A 87 10.29 2.13 -2.51
N THR A 88 11.38 2.57 -3.10
CA THR A 88 12.56 1.75 -3.43
C THR A 88 13.09 0.99 -2.22
N ALA A 89 13.26 1.65 -1.08
CA ALA A 89 13.86 1.03 0.11
C ALA A 89 13.01 -0.14 0.65
N THR A 90 11.69 0.01 0.71
CA THR A 90 10.78 -1.03 1.17
C THR A 90 10.73 -2.20 0.20
N VAL A 91 10.68 -1.93 -1.11
CA VAL A 91 10.66 -2.97 -2.13
C VAL A 91 11.99 -3.71 -2.18
N ASP A 92 13.12 -3.02 -2.14
CA ASP A 92 14.45 -3.62 -2.12
C ASP A 92 14.65 -4.55 -0.91
N SER A 93 14.28 -4.09 0.27
CA SER A 93 14.27 -4.92 1.47
C SER A 93 13.32 -6.11 1.33
N GLY A 94 12.16 -5.90 0.74
CA GLY A 94 11.14 -6.93 0.54
C GLY A 94 11.55 -8.01 -0.46
N ILE A 95 12.25 -7.68 -1.52
CA ILE A 95 12.80 -8.67 -2.48
C ILE A 95 13.72 -9.66 -1.76
N LYS A 96 14.48 -9.20 -0.78
CA LYS A 96 15.43 -10.03 0.00
C LYS A 96 14.75 -10.82 1.13
N ASN A 97 13.74 -10.26 1.77
CA ASN A 97 13.20 -10.76 3.03
C ASN A 97 11.69 -11.11 2.99
N GLY A 98 11.03 -10.92 1.85
CA GLY A 98 9.59 -11.06 1.68
C GLY A 98 8.91 -9.69 1.56
N PHE A 99 8.23 -9.51 0.45
CA PHE A 99 7.46 -8.29 0.15
C PHE A 99 5.98 -8.57 0.33
N TYR A 100 5.33 -7.78 1.18
CA TYR A 100 3.91 -7.98 1.53
C TYR A 100 3.03 -6.76 1.24
N GLY A 101 3.61 -5.66 0.73
CA GLY A 101 2.88 -4.43 0.42
C GLY A 101 2.72 -3.49 1.60
N TRP A 102 1.65 -2.72 1.57
CA TRP A 102 1.38 -1.66 2.56
C TRP A 102 -0.01 -1.76 3.15
N MET A 103 -0.10 -1.36 4.39
CA MET A 103 -1.34 -1.10 5.09
C MET A 103 -1.58 0.41 5.14
N LEU A 104 -2.71 0.85 4.59
CA LEU A 104 -3.12 2.24 4.58
C LEU A 104 -4.06 2.50 5.74
N VAL A 105 -3.72 3.47 6.57
CA VAL A 105 -4.44 3.79 7.79
C VAL A 105 -4.77 5.29 7.83
N ASP A 106 -6.01 5.62 8.12
CA ASP A 106 -6.38 6.99 8.48
C ASP A 106 -5.85 7.30 9.89
N THR A 107 -4.92 8.25 9.97
CA THR A 107 -4.26 8.64 11.21
C THR A 107 -4.87 9.86 11.88
N THR A 108 -5.81 10.52 11.23
CA THR A 108 -6.42 11.77 11.76
C THR A 108 -7.70 11.54 12.54
N GLY A 109 -8.38 10.43 12.30
CA GLY A 109 -9.57 10.03 13.08
C GLY A 109 -10.75 11.01 13.02
N THR A 110 -10.73 11.97 12.12
CA THR A 110 -11.81 12.95 11.96
C THR A 110 -12.92 12.39 11.07
N ASN A 111 -14.04 12.31 11.63
CA ASN A 111 -15.24 11.62 11.24
C ASN A 111 -15.86 12.05 9.90
N ASN A 112 -16.44 11.08 9.20
CA ASN A 112 -17.33 11.21 8.05
C ASN A 112 -16.68 11.54 6.70
N ALA A 113 -15.38 11.38 6.54
CA ALA A 113 -14.75 11.31 5.22
C ALA A 113 -14.86 9.89 4.66
N THR A 114 -15.15 9.77 3.38
CA THR A 114 -15.09 8.50 2.67
C THR A 114 -13.95 8.58 1.66
N THR A 115 -12.88 7.88 1.95
CA THR A 115 -11.76 7.72 1.03
C THR A 115 -11.89 6.40 0.31
N THR A 116 -11.88 6.43 -0.99
CA THR A 116 -11.91 5.24 -1.84
C THR A 116 -10.62 5.15 -2.63
N ILE A 117 -9.93 4.04 -2.51
CA ILE A 117 -8.75 3.73 -3.32
C ILE A 117 -9.18 2.80 -4.42
N ALA A 118 -8.83 3.13 -5.67
CA ALA A 118 -9.14 2.30 -6.81
C ALA A 118 -8.48 0.92 -6.64
N GLY A 119 -9.29 -0.13 -6.59
CA GLY A 119 -8.84 -1.51 -6.41
C GLY A 119 -8.39 -2.16 -7.73
N HIS A 120 -7.90 -3.40 -7.64
CA HIS A 120 -7.37 -4.15 -8.78
C HIS A 120 -8.39 -4.38 -9.92
N ALA A 121 -9.67 -4.39 -9.61
CA ALA A 121 -10.75 -4.56 -10.59
C ALA A 121 -11.26 -3.24 -11.18
N SER A 122 -10.67 -2.10 -10.81
CA SER A 122 -11.06 -0.79 -11.33
C SER A 122 -10.44 -0.53 -12.70
N ALA A 123 -10.94 0.51 -13.39
CA ALA A 123 -10.35 0.97 -14.66
C ALA A 123 -8.92 1.54 -14.47
N GLN A 124 -8.55 1.91 -13.27
CA GLN A 124 -7.24 2.47 -12.90
C GLN A 124 -6.70 1.76 -11.66
N PRO A 125 -6.30 0.49 -11.79
CA PRO A 125 -5.79 -0.27 -10.66
C PRO A 125 -4.47 0.31 -10.14
N PRO A 126 -4.12 0.05 -8.87
CA PRO A 126 -2.78 0.34 -8.37
C PRO A 126 -1.73 -0.36 -9.21
N SER A 127 -0.64 0.34 -9.48
CA SER A 127 0.48 -0.20 -10.25
C SER A 127 1.81 0.08 -9.55
N MET A 128 2.75 -0.84 -9.71
CA MET A 128 4.11 -0.68 -9.23
C MET A 128 5.08 -0.83 -10.40
N LEU A 129 5.90 0.19 -10.59
CA LEU A 129 7.02 0.15 -11.54
C LEU A 129 8.28 -0.23 -10.77
N LEU A 130 8.98 -1.24 -11.27
CA LEU A 130 10.28 -1.66 -10.77
C LEU A 130 11.33 -1.46 -11.87
N ASP A 131 12.38 -0.74 -11.53
CA ASP A 131 13.59 -0.63 -12.33
C ASP A 131 14.74 -1.30 -11.57
N TYR A 132 15.51 -2.16 -12.24
CA TYR A 132 16.61 -2.91 -11.64
C TYR A 132 17.67 -3.21 -12.69
N GLU A 133 18.91 -3.12 -12.29
CA GLU A 133 20.02 -3.58 -13.12
C GLU A 133 20.19 -5.10 -13.06
N LYS A 134 20.45 -5.68 -14.21
CA LYS A 134 20.77 -7.11 -14.33
C LYS A 134 22.21 -7.38 -13.93
#